data_e2f9eecfea9736d930b986403410d234
#
_entry.id   e2f9eecfea9736d930b986403410d234
#
_cell.length_a   1.000
_cell.length_b   1.000
_cell.length_c   1.000
_cell.angle_alpha   90.00
_cell.angle_beta   90.00
_cell.angle_gamma   90.00
#
_symmetry.space_group_name_H-M   'P 1'
#
loop_
_entity.id
_entity.type
_entity.pdbx_description
1 polymer ?
#
loop_
_entity_poly.entity_id
_entity_poly.type
_entity_poly.pdbx_seq_one_letter_code
_entity_poly.pdbx_strand_id
1 'polypeptide(L)'
;LAGDQNKKASVSLRVNPDINVRTHPYIATGLKNDKFGIDINDAHKMFHFAKDLKNINLVGIACHIGSLIYDVSPFKQSLKTLITFLDKLKVENIHLSQIDIGGGLGVLNTDASQETIQNFSEVISSEFGDRTEQIILEPGRSITGNAGLLLMKVEHTKRNGDKNFAIVDAGMNDYIRPALYQSEMKIESVTSNSCEKKIYEIVGPVCESGDFLGKNRLMSIKSGDILCLIDAGAYGFAMASNYNSRYRPPEIIISNQQLIMVRKRESFEDITRNESLIN
;
A
#
# COMPACT_ATOMS: atom_id res chain seq x y z
N LEU A 1 -13.45 23.65 15.75
CA LEU A 1 -14.13 23.26 14.50
C LEU A 1 -15.47 22.56 14.77
N ALA A 2 -15.52 21.45 15.54
CA ALA A 2 -16.79 20.79 15.84
C ALA A 2 -17.73 21.71 16.67
N GLY A 3 -17.16 22.39 17.67
CA GLY A 3 -17.90 23.35 18.49
C GLY A 3 -18.45 24.54 17.70
N ASP A 4 -17.69 25.05 16.74
CA ASP A 4 -18.10 26.15 15.85
C ASP A 4 -19.33 25.78 15.00
N GLN A 5 -19.51 24.47 14.77
CA GLN A 5 -20.64 23.91 14.05
C GLN A 5 -21.76 23.37 14.96
N ASN A 6 -21.68 23.58 16.27
CA ASN A 6 -22.57 22.99 17.27
C ASN A 6 -22.69 21.46 17.17
N LYS A 7 -21.58 20.77 16.87
CA LYS A 7 -21.50 19.32 16.72
C LYS A 7 -20.51 18.69 17.71
N LYS A 8 -20.63 17.39 17.90
CA LYS A 8 -19.59 16.54 18.50
C LYS A 8 -18.94 15.68 17.42
N ALA A 9 -17.62 15.64 17.39
CA ALA A 9 -16.88 14.76 16.48
C ALA A 9 -16.66 13.41 17.16
N SER A 10 -17.05 12.32 16.49
CA SER A 10 -16.67 10.96 16.90
C SER A 10 -15.21 10.72 16.50
N VAL A 11 -14.39 10.35 17.48
CA VAL A 11 -12.93 10.24 17.34
C VAL A 11 -12.43 8.93 17.90
N SER A 12 -11.56 8.26 17.14
CA SER A 12 -10.73 7.16 17.63
C SER A 12 -9.29 7.66 17.75
N LEU A 13 -8.59 7.24 18.79
CA LEU A 13 -7.16 7.56 18.94
C LEU A 13 -6.31 6.41 18.40
N ARG A 14 -5.41 6.75 17.48
CA ARG A 14 -4.47 5.77 16.93
C ARG A 14 -3.26 5.62 17.85
N VAL A 15 -3.01 4.38 18.26
CA VAL A 15 -1.90 4.02 19.14
C VAL A 15 -0.91 3.12 18.40
N ASN A 16 0.35 3.15 18.84
CA ASN A 16 1.39 2.25 18.37
C ASN A 16 1.55 1.12 19.38
N PRO A 17 1.21 -0.13 19.03
CA PRO A 17 1.30 -1.26 19.94
C PRO A 17 2.74 -1.82 20.08
N ASP A 18 3.74 -1.21 19.44
CA ASP A 18 5.14 -1.59 19.42
C ASP A 18 5.38 -3.04 18.94
N ILE A 19 4.78 -3.38 17.80
CA ILE A 19 4.86 -4.70 17.19
C ILE A 19 5.74 -4.66 15.94
N ASN A 20 6.76 -5.52 15.91
CA ASN A 20 7.64 -5.66 14.77
C ASN A 20 7.08 -6.66 13.75
N VAL A 21 6.72 -6.17 12.58
CA VAL A 21 6.13 -6.94 11.48
C VAL A 21 7.14 -7.46 10.45
N ARG A 22 8.44 -7.26 10.66
CA ARG A 22 9.53 -7.70 9.77
C ARG A 22 9.32 -7.31 8.30
N THR A 23 8.76 -6.15 8.06
CA THR A 23 8.58 -5.57 6.72
C THR A 23 9.66 -4.51 6.44
N HIS A 24 9.68 -3.95 5.21
CA HIS A 24 10.62 -2.88 4.88
C HIS A 24 10.43 -1.70 5.85
N PRO A 25 11.53 -1.08 6.37
CA PRO A 25 11.45 -0.01 7.38
C PRO A 25 10.51 1.15 7.01
N TYR A 26 10.41 1.50 5.72
CA TYR A 26 9.55 2.60 5.28
C TYR A 26 8.05 2.26 5.22
N ILE A 27 7.66 0.99 5.41
CA ILE A 27 6.26 0.56 5.43
C ILE A 27 5.83 -0.09 6.75
N ALA A 28 6.73 -0.22 7.72
CA ALA A 28 6.40 -0.49 9.10
C ALA A 28 5.82 0.79 9.74
N THR A 29 4.73 0.69 10.50
CA THR A 29 4.03 1.85 11.08
C THR A 29 3.55 1.61 12.51
N GLY A 30 3.93 0.49 13.12
CA GLY A 30 3.49 0.08 14.46
C GLY A 30 4.55 0.15 15.54
N LEU A 31 5.76 0.63 15.22
CA LEU A 31 6.85 0.73 16.19
C LEU A 31 6.77 2.03 17.00
N LYS A 32 7.36 2.00 18.20
CA LYS A 32 7.35 3.12 19.15
C LYS A 32 7.81 4.45 18.54
N ASN A 33 8.81 4.43 17.66
CA ASN A 33 9.42 5.62 17.07
C ASN A 33 8.83 6.01 15.70
N ASP A 34 7.74 5.36 15.28
CA ASP A 34 7.08 5.70 14.03
C ASP A 34 6.38 7.06 14.15
N LYS A 35 6.32 7.79 13.02
CA LYS A 35 5.69 9.13 12.98
C LYS A 35 4.17 9.11 13.16
N PHE A 36 3.56 7.93 13.11
CA PHE A 36 2.11 7.74 13.18
C PHE A 36 1.70 7.25 14.57
N GLY A 37 0.52 7.68 15.01
CA GLY A 37 -0.05 7.22 16.27
C GLY A 37 0.67 7.79 17.51
N ILE A 38 0.25 7.30 18.65
CA ILE A 38 0.77 7.66 19.98
C ILE A 38 1.35 6.40 20.59
N ASP A 39 2.50 6.49 21.24
CA ASP A 39 3.04 5.37 22.02
C ASP A 39 1.97 4.88 23.00
N ILE A 40 1.75 3.57 23.07
CA ILE A 40 0.66 3.00 23.88
C ILE A 40 0.78 3.35 25.35
N ASN A 41 2.01 3.56 25.86
CA ASN A 41 2.23 3.94 27.26
C ASN A 41 1.83 5.41 27.52
N ASP A 42 1.94 6.28 26.52
CA ASP A 42 1.50 7.67 26.62
C ASP A 42 0.03 7.85 26.22
N ALA A 43 -0.55 6.89 25.50
CA ALA A 43 -1.93 6.93 25.03
C ALA A 43 -2.92 7.06 26.19
N HIS A 44 -2.66 6.44 27.33
CA HIS A 44 -3.51 6.49 28.51
C HIS A 44 -3.86 7.94 28.91
N LYS A 45 -2.86 8.82 28.99
CA LYS A 45 -3.07 10.25 29.30
C LYS A 45 -3.92 10.95 28.25
N MET A 46 -3.74 10.59 26.97
CA MET A 46 -4.51 11.18 25.87
C MET A 46 -5.97 10.75 25.89
N PHE A 47 -6.27 9.49 26.25
CA PHE A 47 -7.64 9.04 26.40
C PHE A 47 -8.37 9.79 27.53
N HIS A 48 -7.70 9.99 28.67
CA HIS A 48 -8.25 10.81 29.77
C HIS A 48 -8.47 12.25 29.35
N PHE A 49 -7.50 12.87 28.67
CA PHE A 49 -7.65 14.22 28.16
C PHE A 49 -8.81 14.34 27.15
N ALA A 50 -8.90 13.42 26.20
CA ALA A 50 -9.92 13.46 25.15
C ALA A 50 -11.34 13.24 25.68
N LYS A 51 -11.51 12.41 26.73
CA LYS A 51 -12.79 12.17 27.39
C LYS A 51 -13.47 13.46 27.89
N ASP A 52 -12.68 14.40 28.37
CA ASP A 52 -13.17 15.62 29.01
C ASP A 52 -13.44 16.77 28.01
N LEU A 53 -13.13 16.55 26.71
CA LEU A 53 -13.33 17.56 25.67
C LEU A 53 -14.80 17.65 25.24
N LYS A 54 -15.44 18.81 25.46
CA LYS A 54 -16.87 19.07 25.27
C LYS A 54 -17.41 18.67 23.89
N ASN A 55 -16.63 18.90 22.84
CA ASN A 55 -17.05 18.69 21.45
C ASN A 55 -16.44 17.43 20.81
N ILE A 56 -15.87 16.53 21.61
CA ILE A 56 -15.36 15.23 21.20
C ILE A 56 -16.24 14.13 21.79
N ASN A 57 -16.56 13.14 20.98
CA ASN A 57 -17.15 11.89 21.40
C ASN A 57 -16.07 10.82 21.13
N LEU A 58 -15.39 10.37 22.18
CA LEU A 58 -14.34 9.38 22.08
C LEU A 58 -14.98 7.99 21.91
N VAL A 59 -14.88 7.43 20.72
CA VAL A 59 -15.61 6.20 20.35
C VAL A 59 -14.70 4.98 20.22
N GLY A 60 -13.40 5.14 20.00
CA GLY A 60 -12.56 3.98 19.67
C GLY A 60 -11.08 4.15 19.90
N ILE A 61 -10.41 3.02 19.77
CA ILE A 61 -8.97 2.88 19.69
C ILE A 61 -8.60 2.31 18.32
N ALA A 62 -7.54 2.80 17.70
CA ALA A 62 -7.09 2.36 16.41
C ALA A 62 -5.59 2.03 16.41
N CYS A 63 -5.18 1.12 15.53
CA CYS A 63 -3.78 0.91 15.19
C CYS A 63 -3.61 0.60 13.71
N HIS A 64 -2.37 0.67 13.23
CA HIS A 64 -2.00 0.14 11.91
C HIS A 64 -0.52 -0.26 11.98
N ILE A 65 -0.24 -1.56 11.94
CA ILE A 65 1.09 -2.10 12.26
C ILE A 65 2.05 -2.15 11.07
N GLY A 66 1.58 -1.96 9.85
CA GLY A 66 2.42 -1.96 8.65
C GLY A 66 1.68 -2.40 7.39
N SER A 67 2.44 -2.71 6.35
CA SER A 67 1.92 -3.16 5.05
C SER A 67 2.73 -4.35 4.53
N LEU A 68 2.14 -5.14 3.63
CA LEU A 68 2.71 -6.38 3.09
C LEU A 68 2.98 -7.43 4.18
N ILE A 69 2.05 -7.58 5.09
CA ILE A 69 2.10 -8.55 6.17
C ILE A 69 1.40 -9.81 5.68
N TYR A 70 2.13 -10.93 5.65
CA TYR A 70 1.62 -12.24 5.23
C TYR A 70 1.47 -13.22 6.40
N ASP A 71 2.18 -12.97 7.50
CA ASP A 71 2.02 -13.69 8.75
C ASP A 71 0.92 -13.03 9.60
N VAL A 72 -0.08 -13.80 10.00
CA VAL A 72 -1.21 -13.29 10.79
C VAL A 72 -0.89 -13.08 12.28
N SER A 73 0.23 -13.61 12.77
CA SER A 73 0.61 -13.51 14.17
C SER A 73 0.83 -12.08 14.69
N PRO A 74 1.36 -11.11 13.92
CA PRO A 74 1.41 -9.71 14.34
C PRO A 74 0.03 -9.09 14.56
N PHE A 75 -0.97 -9.46 13.73
CA PHE A 75 -2.36 -8.99 13.91
C PHE A 75 -2.95 -9.53 15.21
N LYS A 76 -2.72 -10.81 15.50
CA LYS A 76 -3.11 -11.43 16.76
C LYS A 76 -2.54 -10.68 17.96
N GLN A 77 -1.26 -10.41 17.93
CA GLN A 77 -0.56 -9.71 19.00
C GLN A 77 -1.08 -8.27 19.16
N SER A 78 -1.30 -7.57 18.03
CA SER A 78 -1.86 -6.22 18.00
C SER A 78 -3.24 -6.17 18.65
N LEU A 79 -4.13 -7.05 18.23
CA LEU A 79 -5.49 -7.11 18.75
C LEU A 79 -5.49 -7.40 20.27
N LYS A 80 -4.68 -8.35 20.74
CA LYS A 80 -4.51 -8.61 22.18
C LYS A 80 -4.06 -7.38 22.96
N THR A 81 -3.10 -6.63 22.41
CA THR A 81 -2.59 -5.41 23.03
C THR A 81 -3.70 -4.35 23.14
N LEU A 82 -4.45 -4.14 22.04
CA LEU A 82 -5.57 -3.18 22.05
C LEU A 82 -6.69 -3.58 23.01
N ILE A 83 -7.07 -4.86 23.03
CA ILE A 83 -8.09 -5.38 23.95
C ILE A 83 -7.66 -5.18 25.40
N THR A 84 -6.43 -5.54 25.74
CA THR A 84 -5.91 -5.35 27.11
C THR A 84 -5.94 -3.88 27.52
N PHE A 85 -5.57 -2.99 26.61
CA PHE A 85 -5.58 -1.55 26.87
C PHE A 85 -7.02 -1.01 27.01
N LEU A 86 -7.93 -1.47 26.18
CA LEU A 86 -9.34 -1.10 26.22
C LEU A 86 -10.01 -1.55 27.54
N ASP A 87 -9.73 -2.78 28.00
CA ASP A 87 -10.25 -3.29 29.26
C ASP A 87 -9.74 -2.47 30.45
N LYS A 88 -8.50 -2.00 30.41
CA LYS A 88 -7.93 -1.07 31.39
C LYS A 88 -8.68 0.27 31.41
N LEU A 89 -8.93 0.85 30.24
CA LEU A 89 -9.71 2.09 30.12
C LEU A 89 -11.15 1.92 30.66
N LYS A 90 -11.76 0.76 30.41
CA LYS A 90 -13.11 0.44 30.87
C LYS A 90 -13.21 0.44 32.40
N VAL A 91 -12.20 -0.08 33.09
CA VAL A 91 -12.11 -0.01 34.58
C VAL A 91 -12.06 1.44 35.07
N GLU A 92 -11.50 2.34 34.26
CA GLU A 92 -11.38 3.78 34.55
C GLU A 92 -12.57 4.61 34.05
N ASN A 93 -13.71 3.96 33.75
CA ASN A 93 -14.93 4.58 33.21
C ASN A 93 -14.73 5.31 31.88
N ILE A 94 -13.82 4.80 31.03
CA ILE A 94 -13.69 5.19 29.61
C ILE A 94 -14.19 4.02 28.76
N HIS A 95 -15.40 4.17 28.22
CA HIS A 95 -16.05 3.13 27.44
C HIS A 95 -15.91 3.45 25.95
N LEU A 96 -15.23 2.58 25.21
CA LEU A 96 -15.08 2.68 23.77
C LEU A 96 -15.99 1.64 23.12
N SER A 97 -16.53 1.98 21.97
CA SER A 97 -17.43 1.12 21.20
C SER A 97 -16.78 0.49 19.96
N GLN A 98 -15.54 0.90 19.65
CA GLN A 98 -14.86 0.50 18.42
C GLN A 98 -13.40 0.14 18.66
N ILE A 99 -12.94 -0.91 17.98
CA ILE A 99 -11.53 -1.31 17.87
C ILE A 99 -11.17 -1.38 16.39
N ASP A 100 -10.29 -0.50 15.94
CA ASP A 100 -9.78 -0.50 14.58
C ASP A 100 -8.37 -1.09 14.57
N ILE A 101 -8.21 -2.22 13.91
CA ILE A 101 -6.91 -2.90 13.79
C ILE A 101 -6.17 -2.52 12.50
N GLY A 102 -6.71 -1.57 11.74
CA GLY A 102 -6.12 -1.07 10.50
C GLY A 102 -6.17 -2.06 9.35
N GLY A 103 -5.26 -1.88 8.44
CA GLY A 103 -5.02 -2.78 7.31
C GLY A 103 -3.65 -3.43 7.39
N GLY A 104 -3.07 -3.69 6.23
CA GLY A 104 -1.69 -4.17 6.13
C GLY A 104 -1.54 -5.57 5.59
N LEU A 105 -2.61 -6.34 5.49
CA LEU A 105 -2.57 -7.66 4.83
C LEU A 105 -2.03 -7.52 3.40
N GLY A 106 -1.10 -8.41 3.03
CA GLY A 106 -0.45 -8.39 1.73
C GLY A 106 -1.39 -8.74 0.58
N VAL A 107 -0.89 -8.59 -0.65
CA VAL A 107 -1.60 -9.07 -1.85
C VAL A 107 -1.50 -10.58 -1.92
N LEU A 108 -2.60 -11.21 -2.21
CA LEU A 108 -2.77 -12.64 -2.14
C LEU A 108 -3.18 -13.16 -3.53
N ASN A 109 -2.22 -13.75 -4.27
CA ASN A 109 -2.38 -14.08 -5.70
C ASN A 109 -2.53 -15.56 -6.02
N THR A 110 -2.79 -16.42 -5.04
CA THR A 110 -2.87 -17.87 -5.24
C THR A 110 -3.88 -18.50 -4.30
N ASP A 111 -4.08 -19.83 -4.37
CA ASP A 111 -4.90 -20.58 -3.43
C ASP A 111 -4.48 -20.37 -1.97
N ALA A 112 -3.18 -20.12 -1.72
CA ALA A 112 -2.67 -19.69 -0.42
C ALA A 112 -3.30 -18.37 0.07
N SER A 113 -3.89 -17.59 -0.80
CA SER A 113 -4.57 -16.34 -0.46
C SER A 113 -5.86 -16.55 0.33
N GLN A 114 -6.64 -17.52 -0.07
CA GLN A 114 -7.90 -17.84 0.60
C GLN A 114 -7.63 -18.39 2.01
N GLU A 115 -6.65 -19.24 2.14
CA GLU A 115 -6.18 -19.75 3.43
C GLU A 115 -5.68 -18.61 4.33
N THR A 116 -4.93 -17.65 3.80
CA THR A 116 -4.45 -16.50 4.59
C THR A 116 -5.59 -15.60 5.05
N ILE A 117 -6.60 -15.34 4.21
CA ILE A 117 -7.79 -14.57 4.62
C ILE A 117 -8.58 -15.31 5.67
N GLN A 118 -8.75 -16.62 5.52
CA GLN A 118 -9.44 -17.45 6.49
C GLN A 118 -8.69 -17.45 7.83
N ASN A 119 -7.39 -17.71 7.84
CA ASN A 119 -6.55 -17.67 9.03
C ASN A 119 -6.59 -16.28 9.71
N PHE A 120 -6.58 -15.20 8.93
CA PHE A 120 -6.73 -13.84 9.45
C PHE A 120 -8.09 -13.65 10.14
N SER A 121 -9.16 -14.09 9.50
CA SER A 121 -10.51 -14.02 10.06
C SER A 121 -10.65 -14.85 11.33
N GLU A 122 -10.14 -16.07 11.34
CA GLU A 122 -10.15 -16.96 12.50
C GLU A 122 -9.37 -16.39 13.68
N VAL A 123 -8.19 -15.83 13.44
CA VAL A 123 -7.38 -15.15 14.45
C VAL A 123 -8.13 -13.99 15.08
N ILE A 124 -8.74 -13.14 14.24
CA ILE A 124 -9.51 -12.00 14.75
C ILE A 124 -10.71 -12.49 15.56
N SER A 125 -11.50 -13.41 15.02
CA SER A 125 -12.69 -13.93 15.70
C SER A 125 -12.37 -14.61 17.03
N SER A 126 -11.30 -15.40 17.05
CA SER A 126 -10.88 -16.10 18.28
C SER A 126 -10.37 -15.17 19.38
N GLU A 127 -9.64 -14.12 19.03
CA GLU A 127 -9.12 -13.16 20.01
C GLU A 127 -10.17 -12.14 20.44
N PHE A 128 -11.11 -11.80 19.58
CA PHE A 128 -12.19 -10.87 19.87
C PHE A 128 -13.26 -11.53 20.76
N GLY A 129 -13.57 -12.82 20.52
CA GLY A 129 -14.55 -13.58 21.33
C GLY A 129 -15.94 -12.97 21.32
N ASP A 130 -16.60 -12.99 22.47
CA ASP A 130 -17.96 -12.48 22.67
C ASP A 130 -18.02 -10.97 23.01
N ARG A 131 -17.03 -10.21 22.63
CA ARG A 131 -16.99 -8.75 22.86
C ARG A 131 -18.05 -8.05 22.04
N THR A 132 -18.54 -6.92 22.56
CA THR A 132 -19.64 -6.15 21.97
C THR A 132 -19.16 -4.94 21.17
N GLU A 133 -17.90 -4.59 21.26
CA GLU A 133 -17.32 -3.49 20.49
C GLU A 133 -17.32 -3.83 18.99
N GLN A 134 -17.49 -2.84 18.14
CA GLN A 134 -17.38 -3.00 16.71
C GLN A 134 -15.91 -3.12 16.32
N ILE A 135 -15.57 -4.17 15.55
CA ILE A 135 -14.25 -4.29 14.93
C ILE A 135 -14.23 -3.56 13.59
N ILE A 136 -13.20 -2.78 13.35
CA ILE A 136 -12.97 -2.08 12.09
C ILE A 136 -11.70 -2.60 11.45
N LEU A 137 -11.76 -2.82 10.14
CA LEU A 137 -10.64 -3.23 9.29
C LEU A 137 -10.47 -2.20 8.17
N GLU A 138 -9.22 -1.88 7.83
CA GLU A 138 -8.87 -0.94 6.75
C GLU A 138 -8.09 -1.65 5.61
N PRO A 139 -8.64 -2.70 4.98
CA PRO A 139 -7.95 -3.40 3.90
C PRO A 139 -7.87 -2.50 2.66
N GLY A 140 -6.67 -2.23 2.21
CA GLY A 140 -6.41 -1.45 1.00
C GLY A 140 -5.79 -2.33 -0.09
N ARG A 141 -4.51 -2.64 0.07
CA ARG A 141 -3.73 -3.41 -0.89
C ARG A 141 -4.30 -4.79 -1.18
N SER A 142 -4.78 -5.49 -0.18
CA SER A 142 -5.39 -6.81 -0.33
C SER A 142 -6.66 -6.82 -1.16
N ILE A 143 -7.33 -5.66 -1.32
CA ILE A 143 -8.52 -5.53 -2.17
C ILE A 143 -8.13 -5.13 -3.60
N THR A 144 -7.27 -4.14 -3.76
CA THR A 144 -7.05 -3.49 -5.07
C THR A 144 -5.73 -3.88 -5.73
N GLY A 145 -4.76 -4.43 -4.98
CA GLY A 145 -3.43 -4.72 -5.50
C GLY A 145 -3.45 -5.61 -6.73
N ASN A 146 -4.06 -6.77 -6.60
CA ASN A 146 -4.14 -7.77 -7.68
C ASN A 146 -5.18 -7.44 -8.76
N ALA A 147 -5.99 -6.40 -8.58
CA ALA A 147 -6.93 -5.93 -9.59
C ALA A 147 -6.28 -5.07 -10.67
N GLY A 148 -5.00 -4.70 -10.53
CA GLY A 148 -4.31 -3.82 -11.46
C GLY A 148 -3.01 -4.39 -11.99
N LEU A 149 -2.74 -4.07 -13.25
CA LEU A 149 -1.55 -4.44 -13.99
C LEU A 149 -0.93 -3.17 -14.58
N LEU A 150 0.41 -3.11 -14.67
CA LEU A 150 1.10 -2.12 -15.50
C LEU A 150 1.66 -2.81 -16.74
N LEU A 151 1.11 -2.47 -17.91
CA LEU A 151 1.65 -2.91 -19.19
C LEU A 151 2.78 -1.99 -19.62
N MET A 152 3.86 -2.58 -20.13
CA MET A 152 5.03 -1.87 -20.58
C MET A 152 5.60 -2.54 -21.82
N LYS A 153 5.99 -1.74 -22.80
CA LYS A 153 6.59 -2.21 -24.05
C LYS A 153 8.12 -2.17 -23.93
N VAL A 154 8.78 -3.23 -24.36
CA VAL A 154 10.23 -3.25 -24.51
C VAL A 154 10.62 -2.44 -25.73
N GLU A 155 11.19 -1.28 -25.52
CA GLU A 155 11.67 -0.43 -26.60
C GLU A 155 13.00 -0.94 -27.16
N HIS A 156 13.90 -1.35 -26.27
CA HIS A 156 15.22 -1.78 -26.67
C HIS A 156 15.82 -2.80 -25.71
N THR A 157 16.67 -3.70 -26.23
CA THR A 157 17.52 -4.57 -25.41
C THR A 157 18.98 -4.27 -25.68
N LYS A 158 19.80 -4.20 -24.63
CA LYS A 158 21.25 -4.03 -24.77
C LYS A 158 22.01 -4.90 -23.78
N ARG A 159 23.27 -5.17 -24.10
CA ARG A 159 24.23 -5.77 -23.17
C ARG A 159 25.30 -4.73 -22.81
N ASN A 160 25.63 -4.68 -21.52
CA ASN A 160 26.73 -3.87 -21.02
C ASN A 160 27.53 -4.70 -20.01
N GLY A 161 28.76 -5.05 -20.34
CA GLY A 161 29.52 -6.03 -19.58
C GLY A 161 28.81 -7.38 -19.54
N ASP A 162 28.57 -7.89 -18.34
CA ASP A 162 27.90 -9.17 -18.10
C ASP A 162 26.38 -9.05 -17.91
N LYS A 163 25.83 -7.82 -17.96
CA LYS A 163 24.41 -7.57 -17.73
C LYS A 163 23.65 -7.33 -19.03
N ASN A 164 22.48 -7.95 -19.15
CA ASN A 164 21.53 -7.61 -20.20
C ASN A 164 20.46 -6.68 -19.61
N PHE A 165 20.09 -5.67 -20.37
CA PHE A 165 19.06 -4.69 -20.02
C PHE A 165 17.91 -4.79 -21.01
N ALA A 166 16.68 -4.78 -20.51
CA ALA A 166 15.48 -4.50 -21.28
C ALA A 166 14.97 -3.13 -20.87
N ILE A 167 15.06 -2.17 -21.79
CA ILE A 167 14.59 -0.80 -21.59
C ILE A 167 13.13 -0.77 -22.02
N VAL A 168 12.25 -0.41 -21.09
CA VAL A 168 10.81 -0.35 -21.32
C VAL A 168 10.31 1.09 -21.33
N ASP A 169 9.11 1.32 -21.87
CA ASP A 169 8.49 2.65 -21.93
C ASP A 169 7.90 3.14 -20.59
N ALA A 170 7.73 2.25 -19.61
CA ALA A 170 7.40 2.61 -18.24
C ALA A 170 8.66 2.83 -17.39
N GLY A 171 8.59 3.71 -16.39
CA GLY A 171 9.69 4.00 -15.49
C GLY A 171 9.27 4.18 -14.03
N MET A 172 10.22 4.58 -13.19
CA MET A 172 9.95 4.83 -11.78
C MET A 172 8.91 5.96 -11.56
N ASN A 173 8.72 6.83 -12.52
CA ASN A 173 7.65 7.83 -12.49
C ASN A 173 6.25 7.22 -12.61
N ASP A 174 6.11 6.08 -13.30
CA ASP A 174 4.85 5.36 -13.46
C ASP A 174 4.61 4.39 -12.29
N TYR A 175 5.69 3.73 -11.82
CA TYR A 175 5.64 2.77 -10.72
C TYR A 175 6.90 2.84 -9.84
N ILE A 176 6.85 3.67 -8.81
CA ILE A 176 8.03 4.01 -8.00
C ILE A 176 8.47 2.90 -7.02
N ARG A 177 7.62 1.93 -6.73
CA ARG A 177 7.83 0.99 -5.62
C ARG A 177 9.14 0.17 -5.68
N PRO A 178 9.58 -0.36 -6.83
CA PRO A 178 10.88 -1.05 -6.92
C PRO A 178 12.06 -0.13 -6.59
N ALA A 179 12.01 1.12 -7.04
CA ALA A 179 13.05 2.11 -6.77
C ALA A 179 13.06 2.57 -5.30
N LEU A 180 11.88 2.86 -4.73
CA LEU A 180 11.74 3.43 -3.39
C LEU A 180 11.89 2.40 -2.26
N TYR A 181 11.32 1.20 -2.45
CA TYR A 181 11.24 0.17 -1.41
C TYR A 181 12.04 -1.08 -1.72
N GLN A 182 12.76 -1.11 -2.86
CA GLN A 182 13.42 -2.31 -3.38
C GLN A 182 12.45 -3.51 -3.48
N SER A 183 11.15 -3.21 -3.72
CA SER A 183 10.13 -4.24 -3.76
C SER A 183 10.29 -5.10 -5.01
N GLU A 184 10.31 -6.40 -4.81
CA GLU A 184 10.27 -7.36 -5.90
C GLU A 184 8.84 -7.48 -6.42
N MET A 185 8.63 -7.03 -7.66
CA MET A 185 7.35 -7.17 -8.35
C MET A 185 7.42 -8.33 -9.33
N LYS A 186 6.36 -9.08 -9.47
CA LYS A 186 6.26 -10.12 -10.49
C LYS A 186 6.11 -9.44 -11.86
N ILE A 187 6.97 -9.81 -12.80
CA ILE A 187 6.92 -9.33 -14.18
C ILE A 187 6.80 -10.54 -15.09
N GLU A 188 5.81 -10.52 -15.97
CA GLU A 188 5.53 -11.58 -16.93
C GLU A 188 5.54 -11.03 -18.36
N SER A 189 5.86 -11.90 -19.32
CA SER A 189 5.75 -11.58 -20.73
C SER A 189 4.33 -11.83 -21.21
N VAL A 190 3.70 -10.84 -21.80
CA VAL A 190 2.38 -10.96 -22.45
C VAL A 190 2.54 -11.54 -23.86
N THR A 191 3.61 -11.15 -24.54
CA THR A 191 3.97 -11.69 -25.85
C THR A 191 4.83 -12.94 -25.70
N SER A 192 4.39 -14.04 -26.29
CA SER A 192 5.23 -15.25 -26.39
C SER A 192 6.25 -15.09 -27.51
N ASN A 193 7.49 -15.47 -27.26
CA ASN A 193 8.52 -15.57 -28.26
C ASN A 193 9.42 -16.79 -28.01
N SER A 194 10.22 -17.18 -29.03
CA SER A 194 11.14 -18.31 -28.98
C SER A 194 12.58 -17.91 -28.70
N CYS A 195 12.83 -16.69 -28.24
CA CYS A 195 14.17 -16.24 -27.93
C CYS A 195 14.76 -17.01 -26.74
N GLU A 196 16.06 -17.13 -26.72
CA GLU A 196 16.77 -17.70 -25.58
C GLU A 196 16.48 -16.94 -24.30
N LYS A 197 16.23 -17.65 -23.21
CA LYS A 197 16.08 -17.04 -21.88
C LYS A 197 17.41 -16.50 -21.39
N LYS A 198 17.42 -15.24 -20.99
CA LYS A 198 18.56 -14.54 -20.37
C LYS A 198 18.12 -13.83 -19.10
N ILE A 199 19.08 -13.54 -18.24
CA ILE A 199 18.83 -12.69 -17.07
C ILE A 199 18.86 -11.24 -17.53
N TYR A 200 17.78 -10.52 -17.27
CA TYR A 200 17.61 -9.11 -17.61
C TYR A 200 17.41 -8.23 -16.37
N GLU A 201 17.96 -7.04 -16.44
CA GLU A 201 17.55 -5.89 -15.65
C GLU A 201 16.47 -5.15 -16.45
N ILE A 202 15.25 -5.07 -15.92
CA ILE A 202 14.14 -4.34 -16.54
C ILE A 202 14.20 -2.91 -16.03
N VAL A 203 14.49 -1.97 -16.92
CA VAL A 203 14.78 -0.57 -16.59
C VAL A 203 13.90 0.37 -17.40
N GLY A 204 13.55 1.50 -16.79
CA GLY A 204 12.80 2.55 -17.45
C GLY A 204 13.69 3.53 -18.22
N PRO A 205 13.08 4.55 -18.84
CA PRO A 205 13.76 5.58 -19.63
C PRO A 205 14.14 6.83 -18.81
N VAL A 206 13.89 6.84 -17.50
CA VAL A 206 14.18 8.00 -16.64
C VAL A 206 15.68 8.15 -16.46
N CYS A 207 16.18 9.39 -16.51
CA CYS A 207 17.60 9.71 -16.30
C CYS A 207 17.96 9.60 -14.82
N GLU A 208 17.81 8.41 -14.25
CA GLU A 208 18.05 8.10 -12.85
C GLU A 208 18.59 6.67 -12.73
N SER A 209 19.71 6.50 -12.04
CA SER A 209 20.33 5.17 -11.85
C SER A 209 19.44 4.20 -11.07
N GLY A 210 18.50 4.71 -10.30
CA GLY A 210 17.50 3.93 -9.55
C GLY A 210 16.29 3.49 -10.37
N ASP A 211 16.19 3.82 -11.67
CA ASP A 211 15.03 3.51 -12.50
C ASP A 211 14.97 2.03 -12.93
N PHE A 212 14.75 1.18 -11.93
CA PHE A 212 14.55 -0.26 -12.10
C PHE A 212 13.10 -0.63 -11.79
N LEU A 213 12.49 -1.41 -12.69
CA LEU A 213 11.19 -2.07 -12.46
C LEU A 213 11.36 -3.53 -12.02
N GLY A 214 12.46 -4.18 -12.43
CA GLY A 214 12.79 -5.53 -12.00
C GLY A 214 14.26 -5.86 -12.20
N LYS A 215 14.86 -6.55 -11.24
CA LYS A 215 16.26 -6.96 -11.27
C LYS A 215 16.37 -8.47 -11.42
N ASN A 216 17.41 -8.94 -12.14
CA ASN A 216 17.76 -10.36 -12.30
C ASN A 216 16.59 -11.23 -12.81
N ARG A 217 15.83 -10.77 -13.82
CA ARG A 217 14.67 -11.50 -14.37
C ARG A 217 15.10 -12.48 -15.47
N LEU A 218 14.87 -13.78 -15.24
CA LEU A 218 15.12 -14.82 -16.27
C LEU A 218 13.95 -14.86 -17.25
N MET A 219 14.11 -14.27 -18.42
CA MET A 219 13.05 -14.09 -19.41
C MET A 219 13.56 -14.24 -20.84
N SER A 220 12.65 -14.58 -21.77
CA SER A 220 12.87 -14.45 -23.21
C SER A 220 12.31 -13.10 -23.64
N ILE A 221 13.15 -12.16 -24.05
CA ILE A 221 12.76 -10.77 -24.35
C ILE A 221 13.41 -10.30 -25.64
N LYS A 222 12.67 -9.62 -26.48
CA LYS A 222 13.14 -8.83 -27.62
C LYS A 222 12.43 -7.48 -27.70
N SER A 223 13.00 -6.54 -28.44
CA SER A 223 12.35 -5.25 -28.74
C SER A 223 10.96 -5.47 -29.34
N GLY A 224 10.00 -4.68 -28.89
CA GLY A 224 8.59 -4.75 -29.27
C GLY A 224 7.75 -5.68 -28.40
N ASP A 225 8.33 -6.52 -27.55
CA ASP A 225 7.56 -7.38 -26.64
C ASP A 225 6.82 -6.53 -25.59
N ILE A 226 5.67 -7.05 -25.15
CA ILE A 226 4.91 -6.45 -24.07
C ILE A 226 5.15 -7.25 -22.79
N LEU A 227 5.53 -6.56 -21.75
CA LEU A 227 5.67 -7.07 -20.40
C LEU A 227 4.53 -6.56 -19.52
N CYS A 228 4.22 -7.30 -18.49
CA CYS A 228 3.20 -6.96 -17.51
C CYS A 228 3.80 -7.02 -16.10
N LEU A 229 3.72 -5.91 -15.37
CA LEU A 229 4.02 -5.87 -13.95
C LEU A 229 2.71 -6.13 -13.18
N ILE A 230 2.72 -7.20 -12.41
CA ILE A 230 1.55 -7.70 -11.68
C ILE A 230 1.38 -6.95 -10.35
N ASP A 231 0.14 -6.90 -9.83
CA ASP A 231 -0.21 -6.29 -8.53
C ASP A 231 0.03 -4.78 -8.47
N ALA A 232 -0.18 -4.09 -9.59
CA ALA A 232 -0.02 -2.66 -9.69
C ALA A 232 -1.24 -1.84 -9.24
N GLY A 233 -2.36 -2.48 -8.88
CA GLY A 233 -3.62 -1.79 -8.56
C GLY A 233 -3.60 -0.96 -7.27
N ALA A 234 -2.69 -1.29 -6.33
CA ALA A 234 -2.52 -0.50 -5.12
C ALA A 234 -1.17 0.22 -5.14
N TYR A 235 -1.19 1.53 -4.90
CA TYR A 235 0.02 2.37 -4.87
C TYR A 235 0.83 2.34 -6.18
N GLY A 236 0.19 2.03 -7.31
CA GLY A 236 0.72 2.25 -8.65
C GLY A 236 0.45 3.68 -9.07
N PHE A 237 -0.68 3.94 -9.73
CA PHE A 237 -1.02 5.28 -10.22
C PHE A 237 -1.05 6.33 -9.11
N ALA A 238 -1.52 6.00 -7.91
CA ALA A 238 -1.58 6.94 -6.78
C ALA A 238 -0.21 7.48 -6.34
N MET A 239 0.88 6.77 -6.63
CA MET A 239 2.26 7.19 -6.37
C MET A 239 2.99 7.62 -7.64
N ALA A 240 2.34 7.58 -8.82
CA ALA A 240 2.92 8.04 -10.06
C ALA A 240 3.15 9.57 -10.02
N SER A 241 4.16 10.01 -10.74
CA SER A 241 4.57 11.42 -10.77
C SER A 241 4.95 11.86 -12.18
N ASN A 242 5.16 13.16 -12.35
CA ASN A 242 5.70 13.74 -13.57
C ASN A 242 7.23 13.91 -13.51
N TYR A 243 7.93 13.09 -12.73
CA TYR A 243 9.38 13.14 -12.64
C TYR A 243 10.01 13.07 -14.05
N ASN A 244 11.02 13.90 -14.30
CA ASN A 244 11.62 14.15 -15.63
C ASN A 244 10.62 14.60 -16.69
N SER A 245 9.56 15.33 -16.31
CA SER A 245 8.48 15.85 -17.19
C SER A 245 7.78 14.74 -17.99
N ARG A 246 7.76 13.51 -17.48
CA ARG A 246 7.06 12.40 -18.09
C ARG A 246 5.57 12.45 -17.77
N TYR A 247 4.75 12.08 -18.78
CA TYR A 247 3.30 12.02 -18.63
C TYR A 247 2.89 10.76 -17.87
N ARG A 248 1.95 10.88 -16.94
CA ARG A 248 1.37 9.71 -16.29
C ARG A 248 0.58 8.88 -17.29
N PRO A 249 0.58 7.53 -17.16
CA PRO A 249 -0.09 6.64 -18.11
C PRO A 249 -1.62 6.76 -18.05
N PRO A 250 -2.34 6.28 -19.08
CA PRO A 250 -3.79 6.15 -18.99
C PRO A 250 -4.18 5.04 -18.02
N GLU A 251 -5.41 5.12 -17.49
CA GLU A 251 -6.02 4.02 -16.76
C GLU A 251 -7.21 3.45 -17.53
N ILE A 252 -7.21 2.14 -17.69
CA ILE A 252 -8.24 1.40 -18.42
C ILE A 252 -8.81 0.34 -17.50
N ILE A 253 -10.12 0.30 -17.35
CA ILE A 253 -10.84 -0.76 -16.64
C ILE A 253 -11.36 -1.78 -17.66
N ILE A 254 -11.19 -3.05 -17.34
CA ILE A 254 -11.83 -4.16 -18.05
C ILE A 254 -13.07 -4.56 -17.26
N SER A 255 -14.25 -4.35 -17.83
CA SER A 255 -15.53 -4.76 -17.24
C SER A 255 -16.40 -5.39 -18.30
N ASN A 256 -16.93 -6.58 -18.00
CA ASN A 256 -17.78 -7.33 -18.94
C ASN A 256 -17.19 -7.45 -20.35
N GLN A 257 -15.89 -7.75 -20.44
CA GLN A 257 -15.11 -7.85 -21.68
C GLN A 257 -15.00 -6.53 -22.48
N GLN A 258 -15.37 -5.41 -21.89
CA GLN A 258 -15.21 -4.09 -22.48
C GLN A 258 -14.01 -3.38 -21.87
N LEU A 259 -13.27 -2.66 -22.72
CA LEU A 259 -12.18 -1.76 -22.32
C LEU A 259 -12.75 -0.35 -22.12
N ILE A 260 -12.72 0.13 -20.90
CA ILE A 260 -13.25 1.45 -20.53
C ILE A 260 -12.08 2.32 -20.10
N MET A 261 -11.79 3.36 -20.87
CA MET A 261 -10.79 4.36 -20.49
C MET A 261 -11.38 5.27 -19.42
N VAL A 262 -10.90 5.10 -18.18
CA VAL A 262 -11.35 5.90 -17.02
C VAL A 262 -10.45 7.09 -16.77
N ARG A 263 -9.24 7.07 -17.31
CA ARG A 263 -8.30 8.20 -17.30
C ARG A 263 -7.50 8.24 -18.59
N LYS A 264 -7.46 9.40 -19.22
CA LYS A 264 -6.62 9.63 -20.41
C LYS A 264 -5.14 9.75 -19.99
N ARG A 265 -4.22 9.41 -20.90
CA ARG A 265 -2.81 9.77 -20.75
C ARG A 265 -2.68 11.28 -20.63
N GLU A 266 -1.82 11.77 -19.77
CA GLU A 266 -1.51 13.20 -19.70
C GLU A 266 -0.88 13.70 -21.00
N SER A 267 -1.12 14.97 -21.27
CA SER A 267 -0.51 15.75 -22.36
C SER A 267 0.49 16.77 -21.78
N PHE A 268 1.18 17.48 -22.66
CA PHE A 268 2.04 18.60 -22.27
C PHE A 268 1.24 19.70 -21.55
N GLU A 269 0.06 19.99 -22.05
CA GLU A 269 -0.83 20.99 -21.46
C GLU A 269 -1.28 20.59 -20.04
N ASP A 270 -1.45 19.29 -19.78
CA ASP A 270 -1.83 18.83 -18.44
C ASP A 270 -0.76 19.11 -17.40
N ILE A 271 0.51 18.98 -17.75
CA ILE A 271 1.62 19.22 -16.82
C ILE A 271 1.99 20.69 -16.69
N THR A 272 1.71 21.52 -17.71
CA THR A 272 2.08 22.95 -17.74
C THR A 272 0.91 23.91 -17.45
N ARG A 273 -0.31 23.39 -17.28
CA ARG A 273 -1.53 24.20 -17.13
C ARG A 273 -1.51 25.24 -16.02
N ASN A 274 -0.66 25.07 -15.02
CA ASN A 274 -0.51 26.00 -13.88
C ASN A 274 0.73 26.91 -14.04
N GLU A 275 1.43 26.85 -15.16
CA GLU A 275 2.60 27.67 -15.45
C GLU A 275 2.17 28.95 -16.18
N SER A 276 2.91 30.02 -15.97
CA SER A 276 2.72 31.31 -16.65
C SER A 276 4.04 31.76 -17.24
N LEU A 277 4.00 32.31 -18.44
CA LEU A 277 5.16 32.98 -19.04
C LEU A 277 5.49 34.25 -18.23
N ILE A 278 6.78 34.49 -17.99
CA ILE A 278 7.26 35.77 -17.49
C ILE A 278 7.33 36.71 -18.69
N ASN A 279 6.50 37.77 -18.69
CA ASN A 279 6.54 38.82 -19.70
C ASN A 279 7.63 39.85 -19.35
#